data_59644997d6f8cf578ee3fe2f9006ef22
#
_entry.id   59644997d6f8cf578ee3fe2f9006ef22
#
_cell.length_a   1.000
_cell.length_b   1.000
_cell.length_c   1.000
_cell.angle_alpha   90.00
_cell.angle_beta   90.00
_cell.angle_gamma   90.00
#
_symmetry.space_group_name_H-M   'P 1'
#
loop_
_entity.id
_entity.type
_entity.pdbx_description
1 polymer ?
#
loop_
_entity_poly.entity_id
_entity_poly.type
_entity_poly.pdbx_seq_one_letter_code
_entity_poly.pdbx_strand_id
1 'polypeptide(L)'
;MVIVLVAAFLAGSHLHAPVHASLSAARDALTSAPAVQPLPQPPEVAPAAPAAVPIPAPAPADSGFGFADVEQLAQQRAAKPYENNSPKLPPAIAKLSYEQYQSIRFKRSDALWRNQSLFEVQLFHRGFNFDRRVVISEVVDGQAKSIVYNPNWFDFGKVVRQPGKLPRDLGFAGFRVHYPLQTPTYKDELIVFLGASFFRVLGRNQDYGMTARGLAVNTGSKGGEEFPWFTDFWLVKPTDPEQRVLTLYALLDSDSVTGAYRFDVRPGRITQVEVHSTLFPRRNIQKLGIASMTSMFLYGEDPAGHRFNDYRPEVHDSDGLMAQTGTGEWLWRPLTNPRELRINRFMDEHPHGFGLIQRDRDFTHYQDEDAHFQRRPSYWVQPLGDWGRGGVELVEIPTDEDIHDNVAAYWVPEQPVETGKPLHYDWLMFAHGDSPQWPPGGKVIATRTLAATPDEVNDLDRSDARRIVIDFAGGDLDGLDRTQPLKALLTANGGQVQDVTVEKLSETGSWRVSFLVLPSRPHETVDLHCYLQLYGESLTETWTYQLPT
;
A
#
# COMPACT_ATOMS: atom_id res chain seq x y z
N MET A 1 -10.73 -11.55 -13.39
CA MET A 1 -9.94 -10.81 -14.37
C MET A 1 -10.48 -9.36 -14.46
N VAL A 2 -10.41 -8.55 -13.41
CA VAL A 2 -10.83 -7.13 -13.39
C VAL A 2 -10.06 -6.28 -12.37
N ILE A 3 -9.08 -6.81 -11.60
CA ILE A 3 -8.23 -5.98 -10.71
C ILE A 3 -7.35 -5.00 -11.51
N VAL A 4 -7.32 -5.13 -12.80
CA VAL A 4 -6.32 -4.72 -13.77
C VAL A 4 -6.37 -3.25 -14.20
N LEU A 5 -7.33 -2.43 -13.82
CA LEU A 5 -7.54 -1.18 -14.58
C LEU A 5 -7.37 0.14 -13.82
N VAL A 6 -6.91 0.16 -12.57
CA VAL A 6 -6.86 1.40 -11.77
C VAL A 6 -5.45 1.93 -11.53
N ALA A 7 -4.42 1.09 -11.57
CA ALA A 7 -3.04 1.50 -11.22
C ALA A 7 -2.35 2.39 -12.25
N ALA A 8 -2.59 2.17 -13.54
CA ALA A 8 -1.93 2.93 -14.62
C ALA A 8 -2.31 4.42 -14.71
N PHE A 9 -3.18 4.90 -13.83
CA PHE A 9 -3.87 6.17 -14.04
C PHE A 9 -3.22 7.42 -13.46
N LEU A 10 -2.18 7.33 -12.65
CA LEU A 10 -1.62 8.50 -11.98
C LEU A 10 -0.09 8.66 -12.08
N ALA A 11 0.61 7.75 -12.76
CA ALA A 11 2.05 7.83 -12.98
C ALA A 11 2.40 8.78 -14.14
N GLY A 12 1.98 10.00 -14.14
CA GLY A 12 2.28 10.88 -15.26
C GLY A 12 1.83 12.32 -15.07
N SER A 13 2.43 13.03 -14.13
CA SER A 13 2.28 14.50 -14.13
C SER A 13 3.45 15.25 -13.51
N HIS A 14 4.69 14.86 -13.80
CA HIS A 14 5.85 15.74 -13.63
C HIS A 14 6.38 16.14 -15.01
N LEU A 15 5.70 17.06 -15.68
CA LEU A 15 6.31 17.84 -16.75
C LEU A 15 7.17 18.93 -16.11
N HIS A 16 8.44 18.62 -15.88
CA HIS A 16 9.46 19.64 -15.72
C HIS A 16 9.79 20.22 -17.10
N ALA A 17 9.60 21.52 -17.25
CA ALA A 17 10.18 22.25 -18.35
C ALA A 17 11.72 22.16 -18.27
N PRO A 18 12.44 21.98 -19.39
CA PRO A 18 13.89 21.94 -19.36
C PRO A 18 14.43 23.34 -19.08
N VAL A 19 15.07 23.52 -17.94
CA VAL A 19 15.97 24.66 -17.70
C VAL A 19 17.35 24.25 -18.15
N HIS A 20 17.69 24.62 -19.36
CA HIS A 20 19.08 24.68 -19.78
C HIS A 20 19.76 25.82 -19.03
N ALA A 21 20.59 25.50 -18.04
CA ALA A 21 21.59 26.40 -17.49
C ALA A 21 22.97 25.76 -17.66
N SER A 22 23.78 26.46 -18.39
CA SER A 22 25.15 26.16 -18.76
C SER A 22 26.05 25.92 -17.54
N LEU A 23 26.71 24.75 -17.52
CA LEU A 23 27.87 24.48 -16.71
C LEU A 23 29.12 25.07 -17.37
N SER A 24 29.67 26.13 -16.80
CA SER A 24 31.06 26.49 -16.98
C SER A 24 31.56 27.26 -15.75
N ALA A 25 32.73 26.84 -15.26
CA ALA A 25 33.58 27.48 -14.30
C ALA A 25 33.27 27.32 -12.80
N ALA A 26 33.93 26.35 -12.17
CA ALA A 26 34.73 26.52 -10.94
C ALA A 26 35.48 25.22 -10.62
N ARG A 27 36.63 25.03 -11.29
CA ARG A 27 37.75 24.25 -10.75
C ARG A 27 38.71 25.27 -10.17
N ASP A 28 39.12 25.03 -8.91
CA ASP A 28 40.27 25.50 -8.19
C ASP A 28 39.93 26.14 -6.84
N ALA A 29 39.98 25.32 -5.81
CA ALA A 29 40.44 25.69 -4.47
C ALA A 29 40.39 24.46 -3.54
N LEU A 30 41.41 23.60 -3.67
CA LEU A 30 41.77 22.62 -2.66
C LEU A 30 43.04 23.15 -1.98
N THR A 31 42.93 23.65 -0.74
CA THR A 31 44.04 23.60 0.22
C THR A 31 43.52 23.73 1.65
N SER A 32 43.82 22.67 2.42
CA SER A 32 44.08 22.63 3.87
C SER A 32 43.02 23.15 4.85
N ALA A 33 42.33 22.19 5.49
CA ALA A 33 41.75 22.39 6.82
C ALA A 33 42.40 21.43 7.82
N PRO A 34 42.66 21.87 9.08
CA PRO A 34 43.37 21.08 10.09
C PRO A 34 42.48 19.99 10.70
N ALA A 35 43.12 18.91 11.15
CA ALA A 35 42.51 17.77 11.80
C ALA A 35 41.72 18.17 13.06
N VAL A 36 40.44 17.87 13.10
CA VAL A 36 39.59 18.00 14.27
C VAL A 36 39.65 16.69 15.06
N GLN A 37 40.04 16.78 16.34
CA GLN A 37 40.02 15.66 17.28
C GLN A 37 38.57 15.23 17.55
N PRO A 38 38.27 13.92 17.69
CA PRO A 38 36.92 13.45 18.00
C PRO A 38 36.54 13.79 19.45
N LEU A 39 35.39 14.37 19.63
CA LEU A 39 34.76 14.58 20.92
C LEU A 39 34.28 13.23 21.51
N PRO A 40 34.32 13.07 22.87
CA PRO A 40 33.84 11.83 23.51
C PRO A 40 32.36 11.62 23.27
N GLN A 41 32.01 10.41 22.88
CA GLN A 41 30.61 9.99 22.69
C GLN A 41 29.85 9.97 24.04
N PRO A 42 28.60 10.45 24.08
CA PRO A 42 27.75 10.26 25.26
C PRO A 42 27.37 8.76 25.41
N PRO A 43 27.05 8.30 26.62
CA PRO A 43 26.70 6.91 26.84
C PRO A 43 25.43 6.53 26.07
N GLU A 44 25.49 5.41 25.40
CA GLU A 44 24.42 4.80 24.64
C GLU A 44 23.26 4.44 25.56
N VAL A 45 22.17 5.18 25.44
CA VAL A 45 20.90 4.84 26.10
C VAL A 45 20.17 3.89 25.15
N ALA A 46 19.93 2.66 25.60
CA ALA A 46 19.12 1.69 24.86
C ALA A 46 17.79 2.31 24.42
N PRO A 47 17.35 2.10 23.18
CA PRO A 47 16.12 2.69 22.70
C PRO A 47 14.92 2.09 23.47
N ALA A 48 14.25 2.96 24.24
CA ALA A 48 12.96 2.63 24.82
C ALA A 48 11.96 2.32 23.68
N ALA A 49 11.15 1.29 23.86
CA ALA A 49 10.03 1.01 22.98
C ALA A 49 9.24 2.30 22.73
N PRO A 50 8.76 2.54 21.50
CA PRO A 50 8.02 3.75 21.19
C PRO A 50 6.83 3.84 22.14
N ALA A 51 6.84 4.88 22.99
CA ALA A 51 5.71 5.19 23.85
C ALA A 51 4.49 5.37 22.94
N ALA A 52 3.42 4.65 23.22
CA ALA A 52 2.14 4.86 22.57
C ALA A 52 1.81 6.36 22.66
N VAL A 53 1.69 7.01 21.52
CA VAL A 53 1.23 8.40 21.47
C VAL A 53 -0.14 8.39 22.13
N PRO A 54 -0.39 9.21 23.17
CA PRO A 54 -1.69 9.25 23.82
C PRO A 54 -2.75 9.56 22.76
N ILE A 55 -3.72 8.66 22.60
CA ILE A 55 -4.90 8.92 21.76
C ILE A 55 -5.62 10.09 22.42
N PRO A 56 -5.80 11.25 21.77
CA PRO A 56 -6.62 12.32 22.31
C PRO A 56 -8.02 11.77 22.52
N ALA A 57 -8.60 12.04 23.70
CA ALA A 57 -9.99 11.69 23.98
C ALA A 57 -10.90 12.22 22.86
N PRO A 58 -11.96 11.47 22.48
CA PRO A 58 -12.90 11.92 21.47
C PRO A 58 -13.44 13.30 21.87
N ALA A 59 -13.39 14.24 20.93
CA ALA A 59 -13.97 15.56 21.12
C ALA A 59 -15.46 15.43 21.46
N PRO A 60 -16.02 16.32 22.32
CA PRO A 60 -17.43 16.27 22.67
C PRO A 60 -18.27 16.32 21.39
N ALA A 61 -19.40 15.61 21.40
CA ALA A 61 -20.34 15.53 20.29
C ALA A 61 -20.79 16.96 19.92
N ASP A 62 -20.21 17.51 18.84
CA ASP A 62 -20.67 18.73 18.22
C ASP A 62 -22.08 18.51 17.67
N SER A 63 -22.97 19.49 17.88
CA SER A 63 -24.36 19.49 17.38
C SER A 63 -24.45 19.63 15.84
N GLY A 64 -23.38 19.34 15.11
CA GLY A 64 -23.25 19.46 13.67
C GLY A 64 -23.09 18.11 12.96
N PHE A 65 -23.04 18.15 11.62
CA PHE A 65 -22.84 16.98 10.77
C PHE A 65 -21.51 16.28 11.09
N GLY A 66 -21.56 14.98 11.39
CA GLY A 66 -20.43 14.18 11.80
C GLY A 66 -20.49 12.72 11.33
N PHE A 67 -19.61 11.88 11.87
CA PHE A 67 -19.52 10.47 11.50
C PHE A 67 -20.82 9.71 11.77
N ALA A 68 -21.50 10.00 12.89
CA ALA A 68 -22.77 9.36 13.24
C ALA A 68 -23.87 9.59 12.19
N ASP A 69 -23.89 10.76 11.52
CA ASP A 69 -24.83 11.02 10.43
C ASP A 69 -24.52 10.14 9.21
N VAL A 70 -23.23 9.89 8.92
CA VAL A 70 -22.83 9.00 7.83
C VAL A 70 -23.18 7.55 8.16
N GLU A 71 -23.00 7.10 9.40
CA GLU A 71 -23.44 5.77 9.86
C GLU A 71 -24.95 5.61 9.68
N GLN A 72 -25.73 6.62 10.07
CA GLN A 72 -27.18 6.59 9.86
C GLN A 72 -27.54 6.52 8.37
N LEU A 73 -26.87 7.27 7.51
CA LEU A 73 -27.07 7.22 6.05
C LEU A 73 -26.71 5.86 5.49
N ALA A 74 -25.58 5.25 5.92
CA ALA A 74 -25.16 3.92 5.49
C ALA A 74 -26.19 2.87 5.91
N GLN A 75 -26.68 2.91 7.14
CA GLN A 75 -27.70 2.00 7.65
C GLN A 75 -29.02 2.15 6.86
N GLN A 76 -29.46 3.38 6.58
CA GLN A 76 -30.65 3.63 5.77
C GLN A 76 -30.49 3.12 4.33
N ARG A 77 -29.31 3.21 3.74
CA ARG A 77 -29.01 2.65 2.42
C ARG A 77 -28.99 1.13 2.45
N ALA A 78 -28.43 0.51 3.50
CA ALA A 78 -28.41 -0.94 3.66
C ALA A 78 -29.83 -1.55 3.67
N ALA A 79 -30.82 -0.83 4.17
CA ALA A 79 -32.22 -1.26 4.19
C ALA A 79 -32.90 -1.27 2.79
N LYS A 80 -32.21 -0.78 1.75
CA LYS A 80 -32.73 -0.70 0.38
C LYS A 80 -31.84 -1.51 -0.58
N PRO A 81 -32.37 -2.04 -1.68
CA PRO A 81 -31.55 -2.59 -2.74
C PRO A 81 -30.54 -1.58 -3.26
N TYR A 82 -29.38 -2.07 -3.70
CA TYR A 82 -28.37 -1.23 -4.31
C TYR A 82 -28.85 -0.66 -5.64
N GLU A 83 -28.65 0.63 -5.84
CA GLU A 83 -28.95 1.31 -7.09
C GLU A 83 -27.79 2.26 -7.47
N ASN A 84 -27.31 2.12 -8.69
CA ASN A 84 -26.35 3.09 -9.25
C ASN A 84 -27.10 4.28 -9.84
N ASN A 85 -27.26 5.33 -9.03
CA ASN A 85 -27.96 6.56 -9.40
C ASN A 85 -27.09 7.60 -10.13
N SER A 86 -25.98 7.17 -10.74
CA SER A 86 -25.11 8.09 -11.49
C SER A 86 -25.76 8.51 -12.81
N PRO A 87 -25.89 9.81 -13.09
CA PRO A 87 -26.34 10.28 -14.39
C PRO A 87 -25.44 9.74 -15.51
N LYS A 88 -26.02 9.38 -16.65
CA LYS A 88 -25.22 8.97 -17.83
C LYS A 88 -24.27 10.07 -18.26
N LEU A 89 -23.08 9.68 -18.67
CA LEU A 89 -22.12 10.62 -19.22
C LEU A 89 -22.64 11.23 -20.54
N PRO A 90 -22.54 12.55 -20.71
CA PRO A 90 -22.76 13.19 -22.02
C PRO A 90 -21.86 12.59 -23.10
N PRO A 91 -22.31 12.50 -24.36
CA PRO A 91 -21.53 11.92 -25.46
C PRO A 91 -20.15 12.56 -25.65
N ALA A 92 -20.00 13.84 -25.30
CA ALA A 92 -18.76 14.58 -25.43
C ALA A 92 -17.63 14.06 -24.52
N ILE A 93 -17.96 13.35 -23.44
CA ILE A 93 -17.01 12.84 -22.44
C ILE A 93 -17.11 11.33 -22.22
N ALA A 94 -18.15 10.68 -22.76
CA ALA A 94 -18.40 9.26 -22.56
C ALA A 94 -17.40 8.33 -23.28
N LYS A 95 -16.73 8.83 -24.35
CA LYS A 95 -15.84 8.04 -25.19
C LYS A 95 -14.44 8.63 -25.29
N LEU A 96 -13.97 9.26 -24.20
CA LEU A 96 -12.61 9.79 -24.16
C LEU A 96 -11.60 8.64 -24.13
N SER A 97 -10.47 8.80 -24.85
CA SER A 97 -9.30 7.97 -24.60
C SER A 97 -8.66 8.35 -23.27
N TYR A 98 -7.70 7.55 -22.82
CA TYR A 98 -6.95 7.84 -21.60
C TYR A 98 -6.23 9.21 -21.68
N GLU A 99 -5.48 9.47 -22.76
CA GLU A 99 -4.74 10.71 -22.95
C GLU A 99 -5.70 11.92 -23.03
N GLN A 100 -6.86 11.73 -23.65
CA GLN A 100 -7.90 12.76 -23.69
C GLN A 100 -8.44 13.06 -22.29
N TYR A 101 -8.69 12.02 -21.49
CA TYR A 101 -9.15 12.19 -20.11
C TYR A 101 -8.09 12.89 -19.26
N GLN A 102 -6.82 12.49 -19.36
CA GLN A 102 -5.71 13.13 -18.65
C GLN A 102 -5.53 14.62 -19.02
N SER A 103 -5.90 15.02 -20.22
CA SER A 103 -5.83 16.43 -20.63
C SER A 103 -6.87 17.32 -19.95
N ILE A 104 -7.91 16.74 -19.34
CA ILE A 104 -8.88 17.48 -18.52
C ILE A 104 -8.28 17.71 -17.14
N ARG A 105 -7.92 18.96 -16.84
CA ARG A 105 -7.23 19.33 -15.61
C ARG A 105 -8.08 20.28 -14.77
N PHE A 106 -8.13 20.05 -13.47
CA PHE A 106 -8.70 21.01 -12.54
C PHE A 106 -7.79 22.24 -12.44
N LYS A 107 -8.35 23.43 -12.49
CA LYS A 107 -7.59 24.69 -12.37
C LYS A 107 -7.17 24.91 -10.93
N ARG A 108 -5.88 24.96 -10.67
CA ARG A 108 -5.34 25.18 -9.33
C ARG A 108 -5.85 26.47 -8.69
N SER A 109 -6.18 27.50 -9.49
CA SER A 109 -6.78 28.76 -9.00
C SER A 109 -8.10 28.55 -8.28
N ASP A 110 -8.85 27.51 -8.65
CA ASP A 110 -10.19 27.21 -8.15
C ASP A 110 -10.20 26.12 -7.06
N ALA A 111 -9.00 25.68 -6.59
CA ALA A 111 -8.88 24.68 -5.55
C ALA A 111 -9.57 25.15 -4.25
N LEU A 112 -10.32 24.23 -3.62
CA LEU A 112 -10.95 24.51 -2.35
C LEU A 112 -9.89 24.83 -1.30
N TRP A 113 -10.17 25.76 -0.40
CA TRP A 113 -9.34 26.19 0.71
C TRP A 113 -7.99 26.81 0.33
N ARG A 114 -7.80 27.10 -0.95
CA ARG A 114 -6.59 27.75 -1.42
C ARG A 114 -6.33 29.05 -0.66
N ASN A 115 -5.10 29.22 -0.16
CA ASN A 115 -4.68 30.35 0.67
C ASN A 115 -5.45 30.53 1.99
N GLN A 116 -6.27 29.55 2.39
CA GLN A 116 -7.04 29.58 3.65
C GLN A 116 -6.57 28.49 4.63
N SER A 117 -5.85 27.49 4.16
CA SER A 117 -5.40 26.35 4.93
C SER A 117 -4.11 25.77 4.35
N LEU A 118 -3.41 24.94 5.12
CA LEU A 118 -2.33 24.09 4.59
C LEU A 118 -2.85 23.10 3.55
N PHE A 119 -4.10 22.67 3.64
CA PHE A 119 -4.72 21.77 2.69
C PHE A 119 -5.35 22.52 1.51
N GLU A 120 -5.24 21.93 0.30
CA GLU A 120 -5.98 22.35 -0.90
C GLU A 120 -6.65 21.13 -1.52
N VAL A 121 -7.89 21.26 -2.01
CA VAL A 121 -8.60 20.17 -2.67
C VAL A 121 -8.86 20.49 -4.13
N GLN A 122 -8.54 19.56 -4.99
CA GLN A 122 -8.84 19.58 -6.42
C GLN A 122 -9.74 18.40 -6.78
N LEU A 123 -10.68 18.61 -7.68
CA LEU A 123 -11.72 17.66 -8.02
C LEU A 123 -11.43 16.99 -9.36
N PHE A 124 -11.75 15.70 -9.50
CA PHE A 124 -11.62 14.97 -10.75
C PHE A 124 -12.90 15.04 -11.56
N HIS A 125 -12.74 15.31 -12.86
CA HIS A 125 -13.83 15.28 -13.82
C HIS A 125 -14.26 13.84 -14.10
N ARG A 126 -15.55 13.61 -14.41
CA ARG A 126 -16.04 12.32 -14.89
C ARG A 126 -15.70 12.14 -16.37
N GLY A 127 -15.42 10.93 -16.78
CA GLY A 127 -15.08 10.57 -18.15
C GLY A 127 -14.25 9.29 -18.21
N PHE A 128 -14.01 8.77 -19.41
CA PHE A 128 -13.30 7.51 -19.62
C PHE A 128 -13.92 6.37 -18.76
N ASN A 129 -13.13 5.66 -17.96
CA ASN A 129 -13.59 4.61 -17.05
C ASN A 129 -14.15 5.14 -15.71
N PHE A 130 -14.07 6.48 -15.47
CA PHE A 130 -14.59 7.13 -14.27
C PHE A 130 -15.99 7.69 -14.54
N ASP A 131 -16.91 6.81 -14.85
CA ASP A 131 -18.27 7.15 -15.27
C ASP A 131 -19.26 7.31 -14.10
N ARG A 132 -18.93 6.81 -12.91
CA ARG A 132 -19.78 6.95 -11.72
C ARG A 132 -19.63 8.32 -11.08
N ARG A 133 -20.75 8.87 -10.63
CA ARG A 133 -20.77 10.14 -9.91
C ARG A 133 -20.44 9.93 -8.45
N VAL A 134 -19.47 10.73 -7.97
CA VAL A 134 -19.19 10.94 -6.56
C VAL A 134 -19.79 12.28 -6.15
N VAL A 135 -20.59 12.29 -5.09
CA VAL A 135 -21.13 13.51 -4.48
C VAL A 135 -20.12 14.01 -3.44
N ILE A 136 -19.68 15.25 -3.57
CA ILE A 136 -18.71 15.84 -2.66
C ILE A 136 -19.37 17.02 -1.96
N SER A 137 -19.31 17.03 -0.64
CA SER A 137 -19.83 18.11 0.21
C SER A 137 -18.70 18.69 1.06
N GLU A 138 -18.77 19.95 1.38
CA GLU A 138 -17.93 20.64 2.37
C GLU A 138 -18.70 20.73 3.68
N VAL A 139 -18.04 20.44 4.81
CA VAL A 139 -18.60 20.67 6.15
C VAL A 139 -17.97 21.92 6.72
N VAL A 140 -18.79 22.95 6.94
CA VAL A 140 -18.40 24.24 7.52
C VAL A 140 -19.27 24.51 8.72
N ASP A 141 -18.68 24.76 9.88
CA ASP A 141 -19.40 25.01 11.13
C ASP A 141 -20.50 23.98 11.43
N GLY A 142 -20.16 22.70 11.22
CA GLY A 142 -21.07 21.57 11.42
C GLY A 142 -22.19 21.44 10.37
N GLN A 143 -22.15 22.19 9.27
CA GLN A 143 -23.16 22.12 8.22
C GLN A 143 -22.58 21.56 6.93
N ALA A 144 -23.15 20.49 6.41
CA ALA A 144 -22.79 19.89 5.15
C ALA A 144 -23.46 20.62 3.97
N LYS A 145 -22.64 21.08 3.00
CA LYS A 145 -23.10 21.73 1.77
C LYS A 145 -22.52 21.02 0.57
N SER A 146 -23.37 20.54 -0.32
CA SER A 146 -22.93 19.88 -1.55
C SER A 146 -22.22 20.86 -2.49
N ILE A 147 -21.09 20.41 -3.03
CA ILE A 147 -20.31 21.17 -4.01
C ILE A 147 -20.91 20.92 -5.39
N VAL A 148 -21.48 21.96 -5.98
CA VAL A 148 -22.12 21.89 -7.30
C VAL A 148 -21.05 21.89 -8.40
N TYR A 149 -21.18 20.98 -9.35
CA TYR A 149 -20.27 20.90 -10.50
C TYR A 149 -20.27 22.22 -11.30
N ASN A 150 -19.06 22.72 -11.58
CA ASN A 150 -18.86 23.91 -12.42
C ASN A 150 -17.79 23.59 -13.50
N PRO A 151 -18.16 23.56 -14.79
CA PRO A 151 -17.21 23.27 -15.87
C PRO A 151 -16.08 24.31 -15.97
N ASN A 152 -16.27 25.53 -15.47
CA ASN A 152 -15.25 26.58 -15.49
C ASN A 152 -14.04 26.27 -14.58
N TRP A 153 -14.18 25.36 -13.63
CA TRP A 153 -13.08 24.92 -12.77
C TRP A 153 -12.09 23.98 -13.48
N PHE A 154 -12.43 23.56 -14.71
CA PHE A 154 -11.60 22.64 -15.48
C PHE A 154 -11.04 23.31 -16.74
N ASP A 155 -9.81 22.92 -17.06
CA ASP A 155 -9.25 23.12 -18.39
C ASP A 155 -9.48 21.83 -19.18
N PHE A 156 -10.22 21.94 -20.28
CA PHE A 156 -10.56 20.81 -21.14
C PHE A 156 -9.62 20.71 -22.36
N GLY A 157 -8.66 21.60 -22.48
CA GLY A 157 -7.82 21.67 -23.66
C GLY A 157 -8.67 21.74 -24.94
N LYS A 158 -8.41 20.81 -25.85
CA LYS A 158 -9.17 20.69 -27.12
C LYS A 158 -10.23 19.58 -27.12
N VAL A 159 -10.38 18.86 -26.00
CA VAL A 159 -11.16 17.62 -25.94
C VAL A 159 -12.67 17.89 -25.90
N VAL A 160 -13.10 18.91 -25.16
CA VAL A 160 -14.50 19.31 -25.07
C VAL A 160 -14.68 20.69 -25.69
N ARG A 161 -15.36 20.74 -26.84
CA ARG A 161 -15.53 22.01 -27.61
C ARG A 161 -16.42 23.04 -26.91
N GLN A 162 -17.39 22.59 -26.11
CA GLN A 162 -18.37 23.46 -25.47
C GLN A 162 -18.59 23.03 -24.01
N PRO A 163 -17.61 23.26 -23.11
CA PRO A 163 -17.70 22.86 -21.70
C PRO A 163 -18.94 23.42 -20.99
N GLY A 164 -19.35 24.65 -21.31
CA GLY A 164 -20.51 25.29 -20.73
C GLY A 164 -21.86 24.61 -20.97
N LYS A 165 -21.90 23.64 -21.91
CA LYS A 165 -23.10 22.81 -22.17
C LYS A 165 -23.14 21.53 -21.35
N LEU A 166 -22.12 21.22 -20.58
CA LEU A 166 -22.14 20.08 -19.66
C LEU A 166 -23.18 20.31 -18.55
N PRO A 167 -23.92 19.25 -18.16
CA PRO A 167 -24.94 19.36 -17.14
C PRO A 167 -24.37 19.81 -15.78
N ARG A 168 -25.10 20.63 -15.04
CA ARG A 168 -24.69 21.06 -13.70
C ARG A 168 -24.75 19.96 -12.64
N ASP A 169 -25.51 18.92 -12.89
CA ASP A 169 -25.65 17.74 -12.05
C ASP A 169 -24.66 16.62 -12.43
N LEU A 170 -23.70 16.89 -13.34
CA LEU A 170 -22.68 15.92 -13.75
C LEU A 170 -21.94 15.34 -12.56
N GLY A 171 -21.59 16.15 -11.56
CA GLY A 171 -20.81 15.75 -10.40
C GLY A 171 -19.35 15.46 -10.75
N PHE A 172 -18.68 14.76 -9.86
CA PHE A 172 -17.23 14.51 -9.94
C PHE A 172 -16.95 13.01 -9.96
N ALA A 173 -15.72 12.62 -10.33
CA ALA A 173 -15.24 11.24 -10.27
C ALA A 173 -14.51 10.93 -8.95
N GLY A 174 -14.12 11.96 -8.22
CA GLY A 174 -13.34 11.89 -7.01
C GLY A 174 -12.60 13.21 -6.77
N PHE A 175 -11.59 13.16 -5.91
CA PHE A 175 -10.80 14.35 -5.56
C PHE A 175 -9.40 13.96 -5.08
N ARG A 176 -8.53 14.96 -5.03
CA ARG A 176 -7.20 14.87 -4.43
C ARG A 176 -6.97 16.03 -3.47
N VAL A 177 -6.23 15.75 -2.43
CA VAL A 177 -5.81 16.73 -1.42
C VAL A 177 -4.34 17.00 -1.57
N HIS A 178 -3.97 18.26 -1.56
CA HIS A 178 -2.60 18.74 -1.59
C HIS A 178 -2.21 19.32 -0.23
N TYR A 179 -0.93 19.14 0.15
CA TYR A 179 -0.33 19.63 1.38
C TYR A 179 1.16 19.93 1.17
N PRO A 180 1.79 20.90 1.88
CA PRO A 180 3.21 21.18 1.75
C PRO A 180 4.08 20.06 2.37
N LEU A 181 4.23 18.92 1.66
CA LEU A 181 5.01 17.77 2.12
C LEU A 181 6.51 17.99 1.97
N GLN A 182 6.95 18.48 0.81
CA GLN A 182 8.37 18.63 0.47
C GLN A 182 8.90 19.99 0.90
N THR A 183 8.19 21.05 0.51
CA THR A 183 8.59 22.43 0.76
C THR A 183 7.40 23.25 1.26
N PRO A 184 7.62 24.30 2.08
CA PRO A 184 6.54 25.15 2.56
C PRO A 184 5.82 25.96 1.45
N THR A 185 6.46 26.12 0.31
CA THR A 185 5.98 27.00 -0.77
C THR A 185 5.17 26.27 -1.84
N TYR A 186 5.24 24.93 -1.86
CA TYR A 186 4.53 24.10 -2.83
C TYR A 186 3.73 23.02 -2.11
N LYS A 187 2.49 22.82 -2.53
CA LYS A 187 1.63 21.77 -1.98
C LYS A 187 1.62 20.57 -2.94
N ASP A 188 2.25 19.50 -2.47
CA ASP A 188 2.32 18.21 -3.15
C ASP A 188 1.02 17.42 -2.97
N GLU A 189 0.75 16.43 -3.80
CA GLU A 189 -0.35 15.52 -3.56
C GLU A 189 -0.10 14.72 -2.29
N LEU A 190 -1.12 14.60 -1.44
CA LEU A 190 -1.09 13.92 -0.15
C LEU A 190 -1.94 12.65 -0.15
N ILE A 191 -3.20 12.79 -0.55
CA ILE A 191 -4.17 11.69 -0.63
C ILE A 191 -5.11 11.90 -1.80
N VAL A 192 -5.43 10.81 -2.49
CA VAL A 192 -6.29 10.81 -3.69
C VAL A 192 -7.36 9.75 -3.53
N PHE A 193 -8.61 10.09 -3.83
CA PHE A 193 -9.73 9.18 -3.96
C PHE A 193 -10.25 9.23 -5.39
N LEU A 194 -10.11 8.14 -6.13
CA LEU A 194 -10.55 8.06 -7.52
C LEU A 194 -10.84 6.61 -7.93
N GLY A 195 -12.07 6.37 -8.36
CA GLY A 195 -12.54 5.06 -8.82
C GLY A 195 -12.87 4.09 -7.69
N ALA A 196 -14.04 3.45 -7.75
CA ALA A 196 -14.56 2.53 -6.74
C ALA A 196 -14.32 3.05 -5.30
N SER A 197 -13.67 2.26 -4.45
CA SER A 197 -13.25 2.70 -3.11
C SER A 197 -11.73 2.82 -2.98
N PHE A 198 -11.04 3.04 -4.09
CA PHE A 198 -9.58 3.16 -4.10
C PHE A 198 -9.13 4.52 -3.60
N PHE A 199 -8.03 4.51 -2.85
CA PHE A 199 -7.33 5.73 -2.46
C PHE A 199 -5.82 5.49 -2.34
N ARG A 200 -5.05 6.56 -2.53
CA ARG A 200 -3.58 6.54 -2.45
C ARG A 200 -3.11 7.60 -1.49
N VAL A 201 -2.07 7.30 -0.73
CA VAL A 201 -1.49 8.17 0.29
C VAL A 201 0.00 8.29 0.09
N LEU A 202 0.54 9.49 0.23
CA LEU A 202 1.96 9.77 0.13
C LEU A 202 2.49 10.41 1.41
N GLY A 203 3.69 10.02 1.79
CA GLY A 203 4.54 10.75 2.72
C GLY A 203 5.55 11.62 1.98
N ARG A 204 6.47 12.21 2.73
CA ARG A 204 7.55 13.03 2.13
C ARG A 204 8.51 12.18 1.30
N ASN A 205 8.92 12.68 0.14
CA ASN A 205 9.84 12.05 -0.81
C ASN A 205 9.33 10.73 -1.38
N GLN A 206 8.02 10.55 -1.49
CA GLN A 206 7.41 9.37 -2.07
C GLN A 206 6.72 9.71 -3.39
N ASP A 207 6.72 8.74 -4.30
CA ASP A 207 5.99 8.74 -5.55
C ASP A 207 4.89 7.67 -5.52
N TYR A 208 3.86 7.77 -6.37
CA TYR A 208 2.77 6.81 -6.37
C TYR A 208 3.21 5.40 -6.78
N GLY A 209 2.74 4.42 -6.03
CA GLY A 209 2.87 2.99 -6.30
C GLY A 209 1.61 2.30 -5.83
N MET A 210 1.62 1.84 -4.59
CA MET A 210 0.52 1.10 -3.99
C MET A 210 -0.79 1.88 -3.88
N THR A 211 -1.89 1.14 -3.80
CA THR A 211 -3.24 1.66 -3.62
C THR A 211 -3.90 0.99 -2.42
N ALA A 212 -4.60 1.75 -1.58
CA ALA A 212 -5.49 1.22 -0.57
C ALA A 212 -6.94 1.19 -1.08
N ARG A 213 -7.77 0.35 -0.47
CA ARG A 213 -9.20 0.22 -0.81
C ARG A 213 -10.04 0.32 0.45
N GLY A 214 -11.19 0.97 0.35
CA GLY A 214 -12.15 1.01 1.46
C GLY A 214 -12.56 -0.39 1.90
N LEU A 215 -12.87 -1.26 0.93
CA LEU A 215 -13.31 -2.63 1.23
C LEU A 215 -13.02 -3.56 0.05
N ALA A 216 -12.59 -4.80 0.35
CA ALA A 216 -12.49 -5.88 -0.63
C ALA A 216 -13.63 -6.90 -0.39
N VAL A 217 -14.33 -7.29 -1.44
CA VAL A 217 -15.42 -8.25 -1.36
C VAL A 217 -15.23 -9.35 -2.39
N ASN A 218 -15.05 -10.58 -1.92
CA ASN A 218 -14.84 -11.78 -2.74
C ASN A 218 -13.65 -11.71 -3.70
N THR A 219 -12.60 -10.94 -3.36
CA THR A 219 -11.36 -10.81 -4.16
C THR A 219 -10.74 -12.19 -4.39
N GLY A 220 -10.39 -12.51 -5.64
CA GLY A 220 -9.83 -13.79 -6.04
C GLY A 220 -10.82 -14.96 -5.99
N SER A 221 -12.09 -14.75 -5.73
CA SER A 221 -13.11 -15.80 -5.67
C SER A 221 -13.59 -16.21 -7.06
N LYS A 222 -13.94 -17.50 -7.23
CA LYS A 222 -14.47 -18.04 -8.51
C LYS A 222 -15.77 -17.38 -8.97
N GLY A 223 -16.56 -16.85 -8.04
CA GLY A 223 -17.81 -16.13 -8.31
C GLY A 223 -17.65 -14.69 -8.81
N GLY A 224 -16.42 -14.21 -8.89
CA GLY A 224 -16.09 -12.84 -9.23
C GLY A 224 -15.98 -11.94 -7.99
N GLU A 225 -15.27 -10.84 -8.17
CA GLU A 225 -15.05 -9.80 -7.17
C GLU A 225 -16.14 -8.74 -7.27
N GLU A 226 -16.61 -8.26 -6.13
CA GLU A 226 -17.47 -7.08 -6.04
C GLU A 226 -16.64 -5.86 -5.67
N PHE A 227 -16.88 -4.73 -6.35
CA PHE A 227 -16.20 -3.47 -6.11
C PHE A 227 -17.12 -2.48 -5.43
N PRO A 228 -17.09 -2.33 -4.09
CA PRO A 228 -17.80 -1.26 -3.41
C PRO A 228 -17.26 0.11 -3.82
N TRP A 229 -18.16 1.11 -3.88
CA TRP A 229 -17.85 2.47 -4.31
C TRP A 229 -18.04 3.46 -3.17
N PHE A 230 -17.08 4.38 -3.01
CA PHE A 230 -17.35 5.60 -2.28
C PHE A 230 -18.22 6.50 -3.16
N THR A 231 -19.47 6.66 -2.74
CA THR A 231 -20.49 7.40 -3.51
C THR A 231 -20.62 8.83 -3.05
N ASP A 232 -20.33 9.11 -1.78
CA ASP A 232 -20.46 10.43 -1.17
C ASP A 232 -19.24 10.69 -0.26
N PHE A 233 -18.77 11.94 -0.27
CA PHE A 233 -17.74 12.42 0.63
C PHE A 233 -18.14 13.72 1.28
N TRP A 234 -17.73 13.91 2.54
CA TRP A 234 -17.85 15.15 3.28
C TRP A 234 -16.47 15.58 3.76
N LEU A 235 -15.99 16.68 3.23
CA LEU A 235 -14.68 17.25 3.51
C LEU A 235 -14.83 18.28 4.62
N VAL A 236 -14.29 17.99 5.80
CA VAL A 236 -14.36 18.93 6.93
C VAL A 236 -13.37 20.06 6.69
N LYS A 237 -13.89 21.28 6.51
CA LYS A 237 -13.05 22.45 6.27
C LYS A 237 -12.19 22.75 7.50
N PRO A 238 -10.86 22.88 7.36
CA PRO A 238 -10.00 23.31 8.45
C PRO A 238 -10.44 24.66 9.01
N THR A 239 -10.61 24.74 10.32
CA THR A 239 -10.97 25.99 11.01
C THR A 239 -9.76 26.86 11.34
N ASP A 240 -8.59 26.24 11.52
CA ASP A 240 -7.30 26.89 11.70
C ASP A 240 -6.48 26.77 10.40
N PRO A 241 -5.95 27.89 9.84
CA PRO A 241 -5.06 27.85 8.68
C PRO A 241 -3.84 26.94 8.84
N GLU A 242 -3.33 26.78 10.06
CA GLU A 242 -2.18 25.93 10.39
C GLU A 242 -2.58 24.51 10.84
N GLN A 243 -3.85 24.15 10.74
CA GLN A 243 -4.33 22.81 11.09
C GLN A 243 -3.59 21.74 10.28
N ARG A 244 -3.12 20.69 10.98
CA ARG A 244 -2.29 19.61 10.41
C ARG A 244 -3.00 18.26 10.35
N VAL A 245 -4.27 18.20 10.67
CA VAL A 245 -5.10 16.99 10.55
C VAL A 245 -6.29 17.33 9.68
N LEU A 246 -6.51 16.55 8.64
CA LEU A 246 -7.68 16.68 7.79
C LEU A 246 -8.65 15.53 8.05
N THR A 247 -9.87 15.88 8.44
CA THR A 247 -10.96 14.90 8.61
C THR A 247 -11.82 14.85 7.35
N LEU A 248 -12.08 13.63 6.88
CA LEU A 248 -12.94 13.31 5.75
C LEU A 248 -13.94 12.24 6.18
N TYR A 249 -15.18 12.36 5.76
CA TYR A 249 -16.15 11.26 5.86
C TYR A 249 -16.48 10.72 4.48
N ALA A 250 -16.77 9.43 4.38
CA ALA A 250 -17.18 8.79 3.13
C ALA A 250 -18.30 7.79 3.36
N LEU A 251 -19.17 7.67 2.38
CA LEU A 251 -20.22 6.66 2.32
C LEU A 251 -19.88 5.68 1.21
N LEU A 252 -19.73 4.42 1.59
CA LEU A 252 -19.47 3.31 0.70
C LEU A 252 -20.78 2.57 0.39
N ASP A 253 -20.95 2.17 -0.87
CA ASP A 253 -22.17 1.49 -1.31
C ASP A 253 -21.88 0.44 -2.39
N SER A 254 -22.53 -0.73 -2.27
CA SER A 254 -22.46 -1.83 -3.22
C SER A 254 -23.64 -2.80 -3.06
N ASP A 255 -23.69 -3.82 -3.91
CA ASP A 255 -24.73 -4.85 -3.85
C ASP A 255 -24.82 -5.57 -2.50
N SER A 256 -23.68 -5.89 -1.90
CA SER A 256 -23.60 -6.72 -0.69
C SER A 256 -23.52 -5.92 0.60
N VAL A 257 -23.05 -4.67 0.55
CA VAL A 257 -22.73 -3.92 1.76
C VAL A 257 -22.76 -2.42 1.54
N THR A 258 -23.13 -1.69 2.59
CA THR A 258 -22.85 -0.25 2.72
C THR A 258 -21.87 -0.03 3.85
N GLY A 259 -21.20 1.13 3.86
CA GLY A 259 -20.27 1.48 4.94
C GLY A 259 -20.16 2.97 5.16
N ALA A 260 -20.03 3.36 6.40
CA ALA A 260 -19.61 4.69 6.82
C ALA A 260 -18.12 4.66 7.13
N TYR A 261 -17.39 5.67 6.66
CA TYR A 261 -15.95 5.81 6.89
C TYR A 261 -15.62 7.21 7.39
N ARG A 262 -14.69 7.27 8.33
CA ARG A 262 -14.00 8.50 8.73
C ARG A 262 -12.51 8.29 8.51
N PHE A 263 -11.86 9.29 7.91
CA PHE A 263 -10.43 9.35 7.71
C PHE A 263 -9.88 10.60 8.39
N ASP A 264 -8.95 10.42 9.31
CA ASP A 264 -8.17 11.53 9.89
C ASP A 264 -6.74 11.44 9.34
N VAL A 265 -6.43 12.32 8.40
CA VAL A 265 -5.16 12.33 7.67
C VAL A 265 -4.17 13.25 8.34
N ARG A 266 -3.02 12.72 8.77
CA ARG A 266 -1.91 13.44 9.42
C ARG A 266 -0.67 13.38 8.50
N PRO A 267 -0.42 14.45 7.73
CA PRO A 267 0.72 14.51 6.81
C PRO A 267 2.06 14.51 7.52
N GLY A 268 3.07 13.87 6.91
CA GLY A 268 4.43 13.86 7.47
C GLY A 268 5.45 13.18 6.58
N ARG A 269 6.65 12.92 7.13
CA ARG A 269 7.62 12.00 6.51
C ARG A 269 6.99 10.62 6.38
N ILE A 270 6.30 10.21 7.41
CA ILE A 270 5.35 9.11 7.44
C ILE A 270 3.97 9.76 7.53
N THR A 271 3.17 9.62 6.50
CA THR A 271 1.77 10.06 6.56
C THR A 271 0.94 8.99 7.24
N GLN A 272 0.18 9.40 8.24
CA GLN A 272 -0.74 8.53 8.98
C GLN A 272 -2.17 8.83 8.57
N VAL A 273 -2.95 7.79 8.38
CA VAL A 273 -4.39 7.87 8.16
C VAL A 273 -5.07 6.99 9.19
N GLU A 274 -5.77 7.62 10.14
CA GLU A 274 -6.65 6.89 11.06
C GLU A 274 -7.99 6.68 10.36
N VAL A 275 -8.42 5.43 10.30
CA VAL A 275 -9.66 5.04 9.61
C VAL A 275 -10.60 4.40 10.61
N HIS A 276 -11.82 4.92 10.69
CA HIS A 276 -12.93 4.31 11.40
C HIS A 276 -13.96 3.85 10.37
N SER A 277 -14.44 2.63 10.50
CA SER A 277 -15.43 2.09 9.58
C SER A 277 -16.54 1.34 10.29
N THR A 278 -17.77 1.61 9.85
CA THR A 278 -18.96 0.85 10.23
C THR A 278 -19.62 0.30 8.98
N LEU A 279 -19.67 -1.01 8.87
CA LEU A 279 -20.21 -1.73 7.71
C LEU A 279 -21.58 -2.30 8.01
N PHE A 280 -22.50 -2.20 7.06
CA PHE A 280 -23.86 -2.70 7.16
C PHE A 280 -24.13 -3.69 6.01
N PRO A 281 -23.97 -5.01 6.24
CA PRO A 281 -24.19 -6.03 5.22
C PRO A 281 -25.66 -6.13 4.80
N ARG A 282 -25.92 -6.05 3.49
CA ARG A 282 -27.25 -6.31 2.88
C ARG A 282 -27.52 -7.78 2.70
N ARG A 283 -26.46 -8.56 2.56
CA ARG A 283 -26.51 -10.02 2.40
C ARG A 283 -25.28 -10.65 3.03
N ASN A 284 -25.30 -11.96 3.20
CA ASN A 284 -24.14 -12.69 3.67
C ASN A 284 -23.00 -12.56 2.65
N ILE A 285 -21.79 -12.30 3.15
CA ILE A 285 -20.59 -12.15 2.34
C ILE A 285 -19.65 -13.30 2.69
N GLN A 286 -19.19 -14.04 1.69
CA GLN A 286 -18.33 -15.20 1.89
C GLN A 286 -16.91 -14.79 2.30
N LYS A 287 -16.40 -13.72 1.70
CA LYS A 287 -15.06 -13.21 1.99
C LYS A 287 -15.09 -11.68 2.01
N LEU A 288 -14.85 -11.12 3.19
CA LEU A 288 -14.74 -9.69 3.42
C LEU A 288 -13.29 -9.36 3.75
N GLY A 289 -12.69 -8.46 2.98
CA GLY A 289 -11.31 -8.00 3.19
C GLY A 289 -11.27 -6.59 3.77
N ILE A 290 -10.78 -6.49 5.01
CA ILE A 290 -10.65 -5.25 5.77
C ILE A 290 -9.27 -4.64 5.58
N ALA A 291 -9.17 -3.31 5.55
CA ALA A 291 -7.93 -2.54 5.38
C ALA A 291 -7.12 -3.04 4.17
N SER A 292 -7.81 -3.20 3.06
CA SER A 292 -7.25 -3.79 1.84
C SER A 292 -6.27 -2.83 1.15
N MET A 293 -5.18 -3.40 0.67
CA MET A 293 -4.20 -2.72 -0.17
C MET A 293 -3.86 -3.55 -1.40
N THR A 294 -3.46 -2.89 -2.47
CA THR A 294 -3.02 -3.51 -3.73
C THR A 294 -1.67 -2.96 -4.15
N SER A 295 -0.90 -3.77 -4.83
CA SER A 295 0.44 -3.48 -5.30
C SER A 295 0.71 -4.17 -6.63
N MET A 296 1.80 -3.78 -7.29
CA MET A 296 2.32 -4.43 -8.47
C MET A 296 3.63 -5.14 -8.13
N PHE A 297 3.77 -6.39 -8.60
CA PHE A 297 5.00 -7.16 -8.56
C PHE A 297 5.14 -7.94 -9.87
N LEU A 298 6.11 -7.56 -10.69
CA LEU A 298 6.41 -8.27 -11.94
C LEU A 298 7.54 -9.26 -11.73
N TYR A 299 8.67 -8.82 -11.19
CA TYR A 299 9.79 -9.64 -10.71
C TYR A 299 10.70 -8.80 -9.79
N GLY A 300 11.44 -9.48 -8.93
CA GLY A 300 12.45 -8.95 -8.00
C GLY A 300 13.80 -9.64 -8.21
N GLU A 301 14.64 -9.65 -7.18
CA GLU A 301 16.00 -10.19 -7.17
C GLU A 301 16.10 -11.71 -7.39
N ASP A 302 14.97 -12.45 -7.34
CA ASP A 302 14.95 -13.89 -7.59
C ASP A 302 15.10 -14.19 -9.08
N PRO A 303 16.21 -14.85 -9.53
CA PRO A 303 16.43 -15.17 -10.94
C PRO A 303 15.32 -16.02 -11.57
N ALA A 304 14.64 -16.85 -10.76
CA ALA A 304 13.53 -17.68 -11.23
C ALA A 304 12.30 -16.86 -11.68
N GLY A 305 12.15 -15.64 -11.15
CA GLY A 305 11.10 -14.71 -11.52
C GLY A 305 11.38 -13.90 -12.79
N HIS A 306 12.65 -13.78 -13.20
CA HIS A 306 13.09 -12.92 -14.30
C HIS A 306 12.88 -13.57 -15.68
N ARG A 307 11.63 -13.69 -16.10
CA ARG A 307 11.21 -14.33 -17.36
C ARG A 307 10.87 -13.34 -18.49
N PHE A 308 11.08 -12.05 -18.24
CA PHE A 308 10.73 -10.96 -19.16
C PHE A 308 11.96 -10.45 -19.91
N ASN A 309 11.77 -9.99 -21.14
CA ASN A 309 12.80 -9.31 -21.91
C ASN A 309 12.84 -7.82 -21.53
N ASP A 310 13.36 -7.54 -20.35
CA ASP A 310 13.44 -6.21 -19.75
C ASP A 310 14.88 -5.94 -19.30
N TYR A 311 15.33 -4.69 -19.39
CA TYR A 311 16.68 -4.29 -18.98
C TYR A 311 16.77 -3.98 -17.48
N ARG A 312 15.63 -3.69 -16.86
CA ARG A 312 15.53 -3.36 -15.43
C ARG A 312 15.84 -4.61 -14.61
N PRO A 313 16.68 -4.54 -13.57
CA PRO A 313 16.92 -5.71 -12.70
C PRO A 313 15.69 -6.17 -11.94
N GLU A 314 14.87 -5.21 -11.46
CA GLU A 314 13.67 -5.47 -10.67
C GLU A 314 12.53 -4.52 -11.08
N VAL A 315 11.29 -4.98 -11.00
CA VAL A 315 10.09 -4.19 -11.33
C VAL A 315 8.97 -4.53 -10.36
N HIS A 316 8.80 -3.70 -9.34
CA HIS A 316 7.74 -3.87 -8.33
C HIS A 316 7.49 -2.62 -7.48
N ASP A 317 6.28 -2.50 -6.94
CA ASP A 317 5.88 -1.47 -5.98
C ASP A 317 6.10 -1.88 -4.53
N SER A 318 6.22 -3.18 -4.27
CA SER A 318 6.54 -3.74 -2.96
C SER A 318 7.23 -5.09 -3.13
N ASP A 319 8.18 -5.39 -2.22
CA ASP A 319 8.96 -6.64 -2.21
C ASP A 319 8.21 -7.79 -1.54
N GLY A 320 7.43 -7.48 -0.51
CA GLY A 320 6.84 -8.53 0.31
C GLY A 320 5.69 -8.09 1.19
N LEU A 321 4.97 -9.10 1.68
CA LEU A 321 4.04 -8.96 2.78
C LEU A 321 4.80 -9.08 4.09
N MET A 322 4.65 -8.11 4.97
CA MET A 322 5.09 -8.15 6.36
C MET A 322 3.87 -8.24 7.28
N ALA A 323 3.92 -9.07 8.30
CA ALA A 323 2.88 -9.14 9.33
C ALA A 323 3.49 -9.25 10.72
N GLN A 324 2.84 -8.65 11.71
CA GLN A 324 3.12 -8.86 13.13
C GLN A 324 1.91 -9.54 13.75
N THR A 325 2.12 -10.78 14.19
CA THR A 325 1.05 -11.60 14.77
C THR A 325 0.62 -11.12 16.15
N GLY A 326 -0.53 -11.59 16.62
CA GLY A 326 -0.99 -11.36 18.00
C GLY A 326 -0.06 -11.94 19.07
N THR A 327 0.80 -12.90 18.73
CA THR A 327 1.85 -13.43 19.61
C THR A 327 3.12 -12.57 19.61
N GLY A 328 3.20 -11.57 18.71
CA GLY A 328 4.36 -10.69 18.56
C GLY A 328 5.41 -11.17 17.56
N GLU A 329 5.20 -12.31 16.90
CA GLU A 329 6.08 -12.78 15.85
C GLU A 329 6.00 -11.88 14.62
N TRP A 330 7.14 -11.57 14.00
CA TRP A 330 7.23 -10.87 12.72
C TRP A 330 7.40 -11.88 11.60
N LEU A 331 6.53 -11.79 10.59
CA LEU A 331 6.55 -12.61 9.40
C LEU A 331 6.96 -11.78 8.20
N TRP A 332 7.77 -12.36 7.34
CA TRP A 332 8.11 -11.83 6.02
C TRP A 332 7.79 -12.85 4.94
N ARG A 333 6.98 -12.44 3.97
CA ARG A 333 6.64 -13.23 2.79
C ARG A 333 7.05 -12.46 1.53
N PRO A 334 8.18 -12.82 0.88
CA PRO A 334 8.54 -12.27 -0.43
C PRO A 334 7.41 -12.46 -1.43
N LEU A 335 7.13 -11.43 -2.23
CA LEU A 335 6.14 -11.52 -3.30
C LEU A 335 6.69 -12.32 -4.47
N THR A 336 5.76 -12.86 -5.23
CA THR A 336 6.04 -13.58 -6.47
C THR A 336 5.03 -13.19 -7.54
N ASN A 337 5.39 -13.43 -8.81
CA ASN A 337 4.46 -13.36 -9.92
C ASN A 337 4.22 -14.80 -10.42
N PRO A 338 3.26 -15.52 -9.84
CA PRO A 338 3.05 -16.94 -10.14
C PRO A 338 2.47 -17.13 -11.55
N ARG A 339 2.50 -18.34 -12.07
CA ARG A 339 1.87 -18.68 -13.35
C ARG A 339 0.35 -18.86 -13.26
N GLU A 340 -0.14 -19.11 -12.05
CA GLU A 340 -1.57 -19.27 -11.73
C GLU A 340 -1.91 -18.45 -10.50
N LEU A 341 -3.19 -18.10 -10.36
CA LEU A 341 -3.69 -17.38 -9.17
C LEU A 341 -3.28 -18.13 -7.89
N ARG A 342 -2.58 -17.43 -7.01
CA ARG A 342 -2.19 -17.94 -5.69
C ARG A 342 -2.87 -17.12 -4.60
N ILE A 343 -3.41 -17.82 -3.61
CA ILE A 343 -4.02 -17.21 -2.43
C ILE A 343 -3.47 -17.93 -1.20
N ASN A 344 -2.79 -17.18 -0.35
CA ASN A 344 -2.29 -17.64 0.93
C ASN A 344 -2.99 -16.89 2.05
N ARG A 345 -3.32 -17.56 3.16
CA ARG A 345 -3.90 -16.94 4.34
C ARG A 345 -3.07 -17.27 5.57
N PHE A 346 -2.56 -16.24 6.21
CA PHE A 346 -1.80 -16.31 7.46
C PHE A 346 -2.80 -16.13 8.61
N MET A 347 -3.21 -17.27 9.20
CA MET A 347 -4.19 -17.30 10.29
C MET A 347 -3.60 -16.72 11.57
N ASP A 348 -4.37 -15.88 12.24
CA ASP A 348 -3.94 -15.19 13.45
C ASP A 348 -5.13 -14.84 14.35
N GLU A 349 -4.82 -14.43 15.57
CA GLU A 349 -5.78 -13.90 16.55
C GLU A 349 -5.21 -12.62 17.15
N HIS A 350 -5.99 -11.53 17.13
CA HIS A 350 -5.56 -10.20 17.60
C HIS A 350 -4.31 -9.67 16.88
N PRO A 351 -4.28 -9.54 15.55
CA PRO A 351 -3.11 -9.13 14.81
C PRO A 351 -2.61 -7.74 15.25
N HIS A 352 -1.30 -7.60 15.40
CA HIS A 352 -0.69 -6.31 15.72
C HIS A 352 -0.50 -5.43 14.48
N GLY A 353 -0.38 -6.03 13.29
CA GLY A 353 -0.32 -5.29 12.04
C GLY A 353 0.08 -6.13 10.84
N PHE A 354 -0.12 -5.57 9.64
CA PHE A 354 0.31 -6.15 8.38
C PHE A 354 0.47 -5.07 7.32
N GLY A 355 1.24 -5.39 6.28
CA GLY A 355 1.43 -4.43 5.20
C GLY A 355 2.18 -4.99 4.00
N LEU A 356 2.04 -4.32 2.87
CA LEU A 356 2.88 -4.53 1.70
C LEU A 356 4.03 -3.53 1.77
N ILE A 357 5.25 -4.04 1.74
CA ILE A 357 6.45 -3.28 2.07
C ILE A 357 7.40 -3.25 0.88
N GLN A 358 7.89 -2.06 0.54
CA GLN A 358 9.00 -1.84 -0.37
C GLN A 358 10.27 -1.66 0.46
N ARG A 359 11.12 -2.68 0.52
CA ARG A 359 12.38 -2.68 1.28
C ARG A 359 13.54 -2.22 0.44
N ASP A 360 13.57 -2.66 -0.83
CA ASP A 360 14.59 -2.24 -1.75
C ASP A 360 14.37 -0.80 -2.20
N ARG A 361 15.39 0.02 -1.96
CA ARG A 361 15.34 1.46 -2.25
C ARG A 361 16.57 1.94 -2.99
N ASP A 362 17.34 1.01 -3.54
CA ASP A 362 18.49 1.36 -4.36
C ASP A 362 18.06 1.53 -5.83
N PHE A 363 18.29 2.72 -6.39
CA PHE A 363 18.01 3.00 -7.80
C PHE A 363 18.68 2.00 -8.75
N THR A 364 19.88 1.51 -8.38
CA THR A 364 20.62 0.57 -9.24
C THR A 364 19.92 -0.77 -9.44
N HIS A 365 18.99 -1.13 -8.55
CA HIS A 365 18.20 -2.35 -8.68
C HIS A 365 17.00 -2.18 -9.62
N TYR A 366 16.57 -0.94 -9.90
CA TYR A 366 15.43 -0.66 -10.80
C TYR A 366 15.85 -0.04 -12.12
N GLN A 367 16.77 0.94 -12.08
CA GLN A 367 17.28 1.70 -13.23
C GLN A 367 16.18 2.35 -14.08
N ASP A 368 15.08 2.77 -13.45
CA ASP A 368 13.92 3.37 -14.09
C ASP A 368 13.68 4.81 -13.58
N GLU A 369 14.07 5.79 -14.40
CA GLU A 369 13.97 7.22 -14.09
C GLU A 369 12.52 7.75 -14.18
N ASP A 370 11.62 7.02 -14.82
CA ASP A 370 10.23 7.44 -14.99
C ASP A 370 9.34 6.86 -13.87
N ALA A 371 9.55 5.60 -13.51
CA ALA A 371 8.71 4.90 -12.54
C ALA A 371 9.12 5.16 -11.09
N HIS A 372 10.41 5.43 -10.83
CA HIS A 372 10.99 5.70 -9.49
C HIS A 372 10.57 4.66 -8.44
N PHE A 373 10.65 3.36 -8.75
CA PHE A 373 10.19 2.28 -7.85
C PHE A 373 10.80 2.38 -6.45
N GLN A 374 12.07 2.79 -6.32
CA GLN A 374 12.76 2.99 -5.05
C GLN A 374 12.14 4.07 -4.15
N ARG A 375 11.27 4.93 -4.69
CA ARG A 375 10.60 6.01 -3.97
C ARG A 375 9.13 5.70 -3.64
N ARG A 376 8.61 4.54 -4.04
CA ARG A 376 7.23 4.16 -3.79
C ARG A 376 7.01 3.83 -2.31
N PRO A 377 5.87 4.22 -1.70
CA PRO A 377 5.62 4.00 -0.29
C PRO A 377 5.43 2.52 0.04
N SER A 378 5.80 2.14 1.25
CA SER A 378 5.25 0.98 1.94
C SER A 378 3.95 1.36 2.62
N TYR A 379 2.96 0.45 2.64
CA TYR A 379 1.76 0.63 3.44
C TYR A 379 1.74 -0.38 4.59
N TRP A 380 1.64 0.13 5.81
CA TRP A 380 1.46 -0.66 7.02
C TRP A 380 0.13 -0.34 7.67
N VAL A 381 -0.62 -1.36 8.04
CA VAL A 381 -1.90 -1.27 8.76
C VAL A 381 -1.68 -1.78 10.18
N GLN A 382 -2.09 -0.98 11.15
CA GLN A 382 -2.12 -1.34 12.56
C GLN A 382 -3.58 -1.31 13.03
N PRO A 383 -4.17 -2.46 13.42
CA PRO A 383 -5.49 -2.51 14.00
C PRO A 383 -5.63 -1.61 15.23
N LEU A 384 -6.79 -0.98 15.38
CA LEU A 384 -7.21 -0.30 16.59
C LEU A 384 -8.35 -1.12 17.22
N GLY A 385 -8.18 -1.47 18.50
CA GLY A 385 -9.10 -2.39 19.16
C GLY A 385 -8.88 -3.85 18.77
N ASP A 386 -9.88 -4.66 19.05
CA ASP A 386 -9.83 -6.10 18.86
C ASP A 386 -10.46 -6.51 17.52
N TRP A 387 -9.65 -7.07 16.61
CA TRP A 387 -10.11 -7.63 15.35
C TRP A 387 -10.44 -9.13 15.43
N GLY A 388 -10.22 -9.75 16.58
CA GLY A 388 -10.53 -11.15 16.85
C GLY A 388 -9.71 -12.13 16.02
N ARG A 389 -10.32 -13.31 15.75
CA ARG A 389 -9.71 -14.36 14.93
C ARG A 389 -9.97 -14.11 13.45
N GLY A 390 -8.97 -14.43 12.64
CA GLY A 390 -9.04 -14.27 11.19
C GLY A 390 -7.72 -14.63 10.52
N GLY A 391 -7.38 -13.93 9.46
CA GLY A 391 -6.08 -14.09 8.82
C GLY A 391 -5.81 -13.01 7.79
N VAL A 392 -4.53 -12.67 7.65
CA VAL A 392 -4.07 -11.84 6.53
C VAL A 392 -4.05 -12.69 5.28
N GLU A 393 -4.83 -12.32 4.28
CA GLU A 393 -4.86 -12.99 2.99
C GLU A 393 -3.99 -12.22 1.99
N LEU A 394 -3.06 -12.94 1.35
CA LEU A 394 -2.24 -12.48 0.24
C LEU A 394 -2.75 -13.13 -1.04
N VAL A 395 -3.10 -12.31 -2.01
CA VAL A 395 -3.54 -12.72 -3.35
C VAL A 395 -2.49 -12.28 -4.35
N GLU A 396 -1.92 -13.23 -5.10
CA GLU A 396 -0.95 -12.98 -6.16
C GLU A 396 -1.55 -13.46 -7.50
N ILE A 397 -1.72 -12.54 -8.44
CA ILE A 397 -2.36 -12.78 -9.74
C ILE A 397 -1.27 -12.76 -10.82
N PRO A 398 -1.24 -13.73 -11.76
CA PRO A 398 -0.32 -13.68 -12.88
C PRO A 398 -0.45 -12.39 -13.68
N THR A 399 0.68 -11.77 -14.00
CA THR A 399 0.74 -10.63 -14.93
C THR A 399 1.97 -10.70 -15.83
N ASP A 400 1.86 -10.16 -17.03
CA ASP A 400 2.95 -10.00 -17.98
C ASP A 400 3.33 -8.52 -18.19
N GLU A 401 2.67 -7.60 -17.47
CA GLU A 401 2.84 -6.17 -17.61
C GLU A 401 2.91 -5.49 -16.23
N ASP A 402 3.72 -4.44 -16.10
CA ASP A 402 3.93 -3.66 -14.88
C ASP A 402 2.87 -2.56 -14.64
N ILE A 403 1.89 -2.46 -15.53
CA ILE A 403 0.79 -1.48 -15.42
C ILE A 403 -0.39 -2.00 -14.58
N HIS A 404 -0.32 -3.22 -14.08
CA HIS A 404 -1.41 -3.88 -13.38
C HIS A 404 -1.07 -4.15 -11.91
N ASP A 405 -1.91 -3.66 -10.99
CA ASP A 405 -1.88 -4.14 -9.60
C ASP A 405 -2.27 -5.62 -9.58
N ASN A 406 -1.29 -6.51 -9.40
CA ASN A 406 -1.48 -7.95 -9.42
C ASN A 406 -1.34 -8.60 -8.03
N VAL A 407 -1.14 -7.80 -7.00
CA VAL A 407 -1.04 -8.24 -5.62
C VAL A 407 -2.11 -7.55 -4.79
N ALA A 408 -2.77 -8.30 -3.91
CA ALA A 408 -3.65 -7.73 -2.89
C ALA A 408 -3.41 -8.36 -1.52
N ALA A 409 -3.47 -7.54 -0.47
CA ALA A 409 -3.40 -8.00 0.91
C ALA A 409 -4.49 -7.33 1.75
N TYR A 410 -5.13 -8.10 2.64
CA TYR A 410 -6.19 -7.63 3.51
C TYR A 410 -6.44 -8.61 4.66
N TRP A 411 -7.05 -8.13 5.73
CA TRP A 411 -7.52 -8.98 6.82
C TRP A 411 -8.88 -9.61 6.47
N VAL A 412 -9.02 -10.92 6.70
CA VAL A 412 -10.28 -11.65 6.55
C VAL A 412 -10.73 -12.17 7.92
N PRO A 413 -11.82 -11.66 8.49
CA PRO A 413 -12.37 -12.19 9.72
C PRO A 413 -12.77 -13.67 9.58
N GLU A 414 -12.55 -14.48 10.63
CA GLU A 414 -13.00 -15.87 10.66
C GLU A 414 -14.52 -15.97 10.78
N GLN A 415 -15.13 -15.01 11.47
CA GLN A 415 -16.57 -15.00 11.69
C GLN A 415 -17.30 -14.67 10.36
N PRO A 416 -18.35 -15.42 10.04
CA PRO A 416 -19.17 -15.14 8.85
C PRO A 416 -19.80 -13.76 8.92
N VAL A 417 -19.81 -13.07 7.78
CA VAL A 417 -20.50 -11.79 7.64
C VAL A 417 -21.98 -12.05 7.36
N GLU A 418 -22.82 -11.73 8.34
CA GLU A 418 -24.26 -12.00 8.30
C GLU A 418 -25.06 -10.75 7.96
N THR A 419 -26.10 -10.92 7.17
CA THR A 419 -27.06 -9.88 6.82
C THR A 419 -27.59 -9.16 8.05
N GLY A 420 -27.56 -7.82 8.03
CA GLY A 420 -28.14 -6.95 9.05
C GLY A 420 -27.34 -6.88 10.36
N LYS A 421 -26.19 -7.55 10.46
CA LYS A 421 -25.28 -7.41 11.61
C LYS A 421 -24.19 -6.39 11.28
N PRO A 422 -24.19 -5.20 11.90
CA PRO A 422 -23.13 -4.21 11.68
C PRO A 422 -21.77 -4.74 12.12
N LEU A 423 -20.73 -4.32 11.43
CA LEU A 423 -19.34 -4.63 11.74
C LEU A 423 -18.57 -3.32 11.92
N HIS A 424 -17.67 -3.29 12.90
CA HIS A 424 -16.84 -2.12 13.20
C HIS A 424 -15.37 -2.52 13.11
N TYR A 425 -14.60 -1.77 12.32
CA TYR A 425 -13.16 -1.95 12.19
C TYR A 425 -12.50 -0.59 12.15
N ASP A 426 -11.55 -0.40 13.05
CA ASP A 426 -10.74 0.81 13.14
C ASP A 426 -9.27 0.44 12.98
N TRP A 427 -8.49 1.29 12.30
CA TRP A 427 -7.07 1.08 12.10
C TRP A 427 -6.29 2.36 11.83
N LEU A 428 -4.99 2.32 12.09
CA LEU A 428 -4.03 3.27 11.56
C LEU A 428 -3.39 2.68 10.30
N MET A 429 -3.32 3.48 9.25
CA MET A 429 -2.56 3.19 8.05
C MET A 429 -1.39 4.17 7.94
N PHE A 430 -0.21 3.64 7.65
CA PHE A 430 1.01 4.41 7.51
C PHE A 430 1.53 4.29 6.07
N ALA A 431 1.73 5.43 5.39
CA ALA A 431 2.49 5.50 4.15
C ALA A 431 3.91 5.97 4.48
N HIS A 432 4.89 5.07 4.34
CA HIS A 432 6.27 5.35 4.75
C HIS A 432 7.29 4.91 3.70
N GLY A 433 8.47 5.53 3.70
CA GLY A 433 9.68 5.05 3.05
C GLY A 433 10.37 4.03 3.96
N ASP A 434 11.67 4.23 4.18
CA ASP A 434 12.41 3.42 5.16
C ASP A 434 11.80 3.55 6.56
N SER A 435 11.56 2.39 7.17
CA SER A 435 11.28 2.30 8.59
C SER A 435 12.26 1.30 9.22
N PRO A 436 13.41 1.76 9.71
CA PRO A 436 14.42 0.87 10.30
C PRO A 436 13.95 0.16 11.57
N GLN A 437 12.79 0.56 12.11
CA GLN A 437 12.24 0.03 13.36
C GLN A 437 11.28 -1.16 13.16
N TRP A 438 10.92 -1.52 11.91
CA TRP A 438 9.98 -2.60 11.60
C TRP A 438 10.59 -3.58 10.59
N PRO A 439 10.83 -4.84 10.99
CA PRO A 439 10.84 -5.37 12.36
C PRO A 439 12.01 -4.82 13.19
N PRO A 440 11.97 -4.91 14.53
CA PRO A 440 13.04 -4.40 15.39
C PRO A 440 14.32 -5.23 15.33
N GLY A 441 14.23 -6.51 14.95
CA GLY A 441 15.36 -7.43 14.80
C GLY A 441 15.97 -7.45 13.40
N GLY A 442 16.72 -8.50 13.11
CA GLY A 442 17.23 -8.78 11.78
C GLY A 442 16.09 -9.06 10.80
N LYS A 443 16.26 -8.64 9.56
CA LYS A 443 15.25 -8.78 8.50
C LYS A 443 15.84 -9.41 7.25
N VAL A 444 14.99 -10.07 6.48
CA VAL A 444 15.32 -10.59 5.15
C VAL A 444 15.58 -9.42 4.21
N ILE A 445 16.70 -9.44 3.53
CA ILE A 445 17.08 -8.43 2.53
C ILE A 445 17.08 -9.00 1.11
N ALA A 446 17.14 -10.33 0.97
CA ALA A 446 17.03 -10.98 -0.33
C ALA A 446 16.60 -12.45 -0.19
N THR A 447 15.85 -12.93 -1.18
CA THR A 447 15.47 -14.33 -1.34
C THR A 447 15.72 -14.75 -2.79
N ARG A 448 16.45 -15.88 -2.98
CA ARG A 448 16.73 -16.42 -4.31
C ARG A 448 16.43 -17.90 -4.36
N THR A 449 15.83 -18.33 -5.44
CA THR A 449 15.50 -19.73 -5.71
C THR A 449 16.24 -20.19 -6.98
N LEU A 450 16.88 -21.37 -6.91
CA LEU A 450 17.66 -21.94 -8.01
C LEU A 450 17.25 -23.39 -8.22
N ALA A 451 17.29 -23.87 -9.45
CA ALA A 451 17.18 -25.30 -9.70
C ALA A 451 18.36 -26.01 -9.03
N ALA A 452 18.09 -27.13 -8.35
CA ALA A 452 19.15 -27.95 -7.82
C ALA A 452 20.01 -28.54 -8.94
N THR A 453 21.32 -28.61 -8.71
CA THR A 453 22.25 -29.26 -9.69
C THR A 453 22.19 -30.77 -9.57
N PRO A 454 22.54 -31.54 -10.64
CA PRO A 454 22.58 -32.99 -10.58
C PRO A 454 23.48 -33.58 -9.48
N ASP A 455 24.54 -32.86 -9.10
CA ASP A 455 25.46 -33.27 -8.04
C ASP A 455 24.87 -33.09 -6.63
N GLU A 456 23.90 -32.19 -6.50
CA GLU A 456 23.18 -31.94 -5.25
C GLU A 456 22.06 -32.95 -4.99
N VAL A 457 21.55 -33.57 -6.05
CA VAL A 457 20.44 -34.53 -5.98
C VAL A 457 20.88 -35.85 -6.62
N ASN A 458 21.08 -36.88 -5.80
CA ASN A 458 21.51 -38.22 -6.27
C ASN A 458 20.50 -38.96 -7.16
N ASP A 459 19.36 -38.30 -7.48
CA ASP A 459 18.25 -38.88 -8.21
C ASP A 459 17.83 -37.98 -9.38
N LEU A 460 18.02 -38.45 -10.60
CA LEU A 460 17.70 -37.69 -11.83
C LEU A 460 16.20 -37.38 -12.01
N ASP A 461 15.33 -37.99 -11.20
CA ASP A 461 13.87 -37.76 -11.25
C ASP A 461 13.38 -36.58 -10.38
N ARG A 462 14.29 -35.85 -9.70
CA ARG A 462 13.93 -34.73 -8.83
C ARG A 462 14.23 -33.38 -9.47
N SER A 463 13.70 -33.14 -10.64
CA SER A 463 13.80 -31.86 -11.36
C SER A 463 13.10 -30.68 -10.64
N ASP A 464 12.25 -31.00 -9.66
CA ASP A 464 11.52 -30.07 -8.81
C ASP A 464 12.29 -29.61 -7.54
N ALA A 465 13.44 -30.21 -7.25
CA ALA A 465 14.30 -29.78 -6.15
C ALA A 465 14.83 -28.37 -6.38
N ARG A 466 14.87 -27.58 -5.32
CA ARG A 466 15.32 -26.18 -5.37
C ARG A 466 16.29 -25.89 -4.25
N ARG A 467 17.35 -25.14 -4.59
CA ARG A 467 18.20 -24.47 -3.60
C ARG A 467 17.63 -23.12 -3.30
N ILE A 468 17.42 -22.86 -2.01
CA ILE A 468 16.96 -21.57 -1.51
C ILE A 468 18.14 -20.85 -0.85
N VAL A 469 18.26 -19.57 -1.13
CA VAL A 469 19.27 -18.68 -0.52
C VAL A 469 18.57 -17.46 0.05
N ILE A 470 18.72 -17.24 1.36
CA ILE A 470 18.11 -16.13 2.08
C ILE A 470 19.22 -15.31 2.72
N ASP A 471 19.23 -14.00 2.51
CA ASP A 471 20.15 -13.07 3.15
C ASP A 471 19.39 -12.27 4.24
N PHE A 472 19.94 -12.28 5.46
CA PHE A 472 19.43 -11.54 6.62
C PHE A 472 20.42 -10.44 7.04
N ALA A 473 19.92 -9.26 7.42
CA ALA A 473 20.74 -8.17 7.94
C ALA A 473 19.94 -7.31 8.95
N GLY A 474 20.66 -6.47 9.67
CA GLY A 474 20.07 -5.53 10.63
C GLY A 474 19.92 -6.10 12.05
N GLY A 475 19.50 -5.23 12.96
CA GLY A 475 19.37 -5.59 14.37
C GLY A 475 20.69 -6.09 14.96
N ASP A 476 20.58 -7.04 15.88
CA ASP A 476 21.77 -7.62 16.56
C ASP A 476 22.67 -8.42 15.61
N LEU A 477 22.17 -8.81 14.41
CA LEU A 477 23.00 -9.56 13.45
C LEU A 477 24.22 -8.79 12.96
N ASP A 478 24.13 -7.48 12.86
CA ASP A 478 25.20 -6.63 12.31
C ASP A 478 26.45 -6.67 13.21
N GLY A 479 26.22 -6.74 14.53
CA GLY A 479 27.29 -6.80 15.55
C GLY A 479 27.90 -8.17 15.77
N LEU A 480 27.33 -9.26 15.25
CA LEU A 480 27.80 -10.61 15.49
C LEU A 480 29.06 -10.94 14.69
N ASP A 481 30.04 -11.56 15.35
CA ASP A 481 31.21 -12.13 14.68
C ASP A 481 30.85 -13.43 13.95
N ARG A 482 31.54 -13.73 12.82
CA ARG A 482 31.34 -14.93 12.01
C ARG A 482 31.52 -16.25 12.77
N THR A 483 32.21 -16.22 13.92
CA THR A 483 32.44 -17.40 14.77
C THR A 483 31.28 -17.71 15.69
N GLN A 484 30.28 -16.84 15.76
CA GLN A 484 29.12 -17.08 16.60
C GLN A 484 28.29 -18.27 16.06
N PRO A 485 27.82 -19.15 16.92
CA PRO A 485 27.10 -20.38 16.53
C PRO A 485 25.63 -20.08 16.16
N LEU A 486 25.44 -19.18 15.21
CA LEU A 486 24.11 -18.83 14.70
C LEU A 486 23.49 -20.05 13.99
N LYS A 487 22.22 -20.31 14.27
CA LYS A 487 21.49 -21.42 13.69
C LYS A 487 20.29 -20.93 12.91
N ALA A 488 20.06 -21.51 11.74
CA ALA A 488 18.81 -21.39 11.02
C ALA A 488 17.82 -22.43 11.58
N LEU A 489 16.67 -22.00 12.05
CA LEU A 489 15.55 -22.86 12.36
C LEU A 489 14.64 -22.92 11.14
N LEU A 490 14.55 -24.09 10.56
CA LEU A 490 13.84 -24.36 9.31
C LEU A 490 12.72 -25.37 9.54
N THR A 491 11.55 -25.08 9.00
CA THR A 491 10.46 -26.05 8.85
C THR A 491 10.01 -26.13 7.42
N ALA A 492 9.64 -27.32 6.97
CA ALA A 492 9.09 -27.58 5.65
C ALA A 492 7.86 -28.46 5.78
N ASN A 493 6.75 -28.03 5.22
CA ASN A 493 5.54 -28.84 5.11
C ASN A 493 5.34 -29.19 3.63
N GLY A 494 5.19 -30.47 3.30
CA GLY A 494 5.13 -30.98 1.92
C GLY A 494 6.50 -31.31 1.32
N GLY A 495 7.60 -31.22 2.08
CA GLY A 495 8.96 -31.52 1.61
C GLY A 495 9.97 -31.77 2.71
N GLN A 496 11.23 -31.97 2.32
CA GLN A 496 12.38 -32.14 3.20
C GLN A 496 13.41 -31.04 2.92
N VAL A 497 14.13 -30.63 3.95
CA VAL A 497 15.24 -29.68 3.85
C VAL A 497 16.55 -30.42 4.13
N GLN A 498 17.55 -30.18 3.28
CA GLN A 498 18.90 -30.75 3.38
C GLN A 498 19.96 -29.66 3.16
N ASP A 499 21.22 -29.96 3.48
CA ASP A 499 22.40 -29.14 3.25
C ASP A 499 22.25 -27.69 3.72
N VAL A 500 21.81 -27.54 4.98
CA VAL A 500 21.62 -26.21 5.58
C VAL A 500 22.97 -25.61 5.95
N THR A 501 23.26 -24.43 5.43
CA THR A 501 24.44 -23.64 5.78
C THR A 501 24.02 -22.28 6.31
N VAL A 502 24.80 -21.77 7.26
CA VAL A 502 24.65 -20.39 7.80
C VAL A 502 26.03 -19.76 7.82
N GLU A 503 26.21 -18.67 7.10
CA GLU A 503 27.50 -17.99 6.99
C GLU A 503 27.35 -16.47 7.00
N LYS A 504 28.34 -15.77 7.57
CA LYS A 504 28.43 -14.30 7.47
C LYS A 504 29.22 -13.92 6.24
N LEU A 505 28.62 -13.14 5.35
CA LEU A 505 29.25 -12.63 4.15
C LEU A 505 30.23 -11.50 4.50
N SER A 506 31.48 -11.58 3.99
CA SER A 506 32.52 -10.60 4.31
C SER A 506 32.27 -9.24 3.68
N GLU A 507 31.68 -9.21 2.49
CA GLU A 507 31.50 -7.99 1.71
C GLU A 507 30.32 -7.13 2.20
N THR A 508 29.20 -7.78 2.55
CA THR A 508 27.97 -7.09 2.94
C THR A 508 27.73 -7.07 4.45
N GLY A 509 28.41 -7.97 5.21
CA GLY A 509 28.15 -8.19 6.63
C GLY A 509 26.85 -8.91 6.95
N SER A 510 26.02 -9.21 5.93
CA SER A 510 24.78 -9.96 6.09
C SER A 510 25.03 -11.44 6.41
N TRP A 511 24.02 -12.10 6.95
CA TRP A 511 24.03 -13.52 7.22
C TRP A 511 23.23 -14.27 6.15
N ARG A 512 23.89 -15.20 5.48
CA ARG A 512 23.30 -16.04 4.43
C ARG A 512 22.90 -17.40 4.98
N VAL A 513 21.67 -17.77 4.75
CA VAL A 513 21.16 -19.14 4.91
C VAL A 513 20.99 -19.75 3.54
N SER A 514 21.57 -20.95 3.31
CA SER A 514 21.33 -21.71 2.09
C SER A 514 20.93 -23.14 2.44
N PHE A 515 19.96 -23.67 1.73
CA PHE A 515 19.47 -25.04 1.93
C PHE A 515 18.82 -25.61 0.67
N LEU A 516 18.81 -26.93 0.56
CA LEU A 516 18.14 -27.66 -0.50
C LEU A 516 16.73 -28.08 -0.03
N VAL A 517 15.75 -27.88 -0.87
CA VAL A 517 14.35 -28.32 -0.66
C VAL A 517 14.02 -29.44 -1.63
N LEU A 518 13.53 -30.54 -1.08
CA LEU A 518 13.09 -31.70 -1.83
C LEU A 518 11.59 -31.89 -1.57
N PRO A 519 10.69 -31.61 -2.53
CA PRO A 519 9.27 -31.91 -2.39
C PRO A 519 9.03 -33.39 -2.10
N SER A 520 8.04 -33.71 -1.26
CA SER A 520 7.73 -35.10 -0.91
C SER A 520 7.17 -35.89 -2.09
N ARG A 521 6.52 -35.19 -3.02
CA ARG A 521 6.00 -35.75 -4.30
C ARG A 521 6.27 -34.76 -5.42
N PRO A 522 6.38 -35.24 -6.66
CA PRO A 522 6.45 -34.37 -7.83
C PRO A 522 5.27 -33.37 -7.83
N HIS A 523 5.56 -32.11 -8.07
CA HIS A 523 4.56 -31.03 -8.11
C HIS A 523 3.79 -30.80 -6.81
N GLU A 524 4.33 -31.20 -5.65
CA GLU A 524 3.75 -30.87 -4.35
C GLU A 524 4.27 -29.51 -3.89
N THR A 525 3.36 -28.62 -3.52
CA THR A 525 3.70 -27.33 -2.91
C THR A 525 4.39 -27.55 -1.57
N VAL A 526 5.50 -26.87 -1.34
CA VAL A 526 6.23 -26.90 -0.07
C VAL A 526 6.12 -25.56 0.64
N ASP A 527 5.51 -25.55 1.82
CA ASP A 527 5.49 -24.39 2.70
C ASP A 527 6.72 -24.39 3.60
N LEU A 528 7.46 -23.29 3.57
CA LEU A 528 8.75 -23.11 4.23
C LEU A 528 8.70 -21.97 5.24
N HIS A 529 9.37 -22.15 6.39
CA HIS A 529 9.64 -21.12 7.38
C HIS A 529 11.11 -21.16 7.78
N CYS A 530 11.72 -19.99 7.95
CA CYS A 530 13.11 -19.86 8.38
C CYS A 530 13.32 -18.60 9.21
N TYR A 531 14.02 -18.75 10.35
CA TYR A 531 14.53 -17.62 11.12
C TYR A 531 15.90 -17.96 11.72
N LEU A 532 16.65 -16.93 12.11
CA LEU A 532 17.95 -17.08 12.74
C LEU A 532 17.85 -16.97 14.25
N GLN A 533 18.53 -17.89 14.94
CA GLN A 533 18.55 -18.00 16.40
C GLN A 533 19.98 -18.09 16.93
N LEU A 534 20.24 -17.42 18.05
CA LEU A 534 21.48 -17.52 18.81
C LEU A 534 21.16 -17.85 20.28
N TYR A 535 21.75 -18.91 20.81
CA TYR A 535 21.57 -19.38 22.21
C TYR A 535 20.10 -19.55 22.66
N GLY A 536 19.19 -19.81 21.73
CA GLY A 536 17.77 -20.01 22.02
C GLY A 536 16.90 -18.78 21.78
N GLU A 537 17.49 -17.61 21.55
CA GLU A 537 16.78 -16.36 21.28
C GLU A 537 16.67 -16.12 19.77
N SER A 538 15.47 -15.80 19.29
CA SER A 538 15.24 -15.40 17.90
C SER A 538 15.83 -14.01 17.63
N LEU A 539 16.67 -13.89 16.61
CA LEU A 539 17.31 -12.63 16.23
C LEU A 539 16.69 -11.96 15.00
N THR A 540 15.82 -12.67 14.28
CA THR A 540 15.23 -12.19 13.04
C THR A 540 13.73 -12.36 13.01
N GLU A 541 13.09 -11.69 12.06
CA GLU A 541 11.76 -12.07 11.61
C GLU A 541 11.78 -13.48 11.04
N THR A 542 10.61 -14.10 10.94
CA THR A 542 10.40 -15.39 10.29
C THR A 542 10.13 -15.18 8.80
N TRP A 543 11.08 -15.59 7.96
CA TRP A 543 10.86 -15.73 6.54
C TRP A 543 9.89 -16.87 6.25
N THR A 544 8.88 -16.63 5.43
CA THR A 544 7.93 -17.63 4.96
C THR A 544 7.94 -17.69 3.45
N TYR A 545 7.85 -18.87 2.88
CA TYR A 545 7.83 -19.03 1.43
C TYR A 545 6.99 -20.24 1.02
N GLN A 546 6.37 -20.14 -0.12
CA GLN A 546 5.68 -21.27 -0.74
C GLN A 546 6.37 -21.58 -2.06
N LEU A 547 7.11 -22.67 -2.07
CA LEU A 547 7.77 -23.13 -3.27
C LEU A 547 6.72 -23.66 -4.24
N PRO A 548 6.57 -23.05 -5.42
CA PRO A 548 5.69 -23.56 -6.45
C PRO A 548 6.31 -24.76 -7.12
N THR A 549 5.50 -25.67 -7.53
CA THR A 549 5.87 -26.89 -8.26
C THR A 549 5.55 -26.78 -9.74
#